data_1d4455de22ec6d414d527a704a165c85
#
_entry.id   1d4455de22ec6d414d527a704a165c85
#
_cell.length_a   1.000
_cell.length_b   1.000
_cell.length_c   1.000
_cell.angle_alpha   90.00
_cell.angle_beta   90.00
_cell.angle_gamma   90.00
#
_symmetry.space_group_name_H-M   'P 1'
#
loop_
_entity.id
_entity.type
_entity.pdbx_description
1 polymer ?
#
loop_
_entity_poly.entity_id
_entity_poly.type
_entity_poly.pdbx_seq_one_letter_code
_entity_poly.pdbx_strand_id
1 'polypeptide(L)'
;MSELQARQKLEVLVRFMMAGDGSFKQRLSETYRHPTMGLRQIPVNFLPPQLRATFKDLMEKIDRNEQKPMRKAEKMELMDELFFLYKRLDMIILRKEGDIASNR
;
A
#
# COMPACT_ATOMS: atom_id res chain seq x y z
N MET A 1 -11.45 -9.49 -9.91
CA MET A 1 -10.42 -8.57 -10.13
C MET A 1 -10.06 -7.66 -9.00
N SER A 2 -10.51 -7.99 -7.81
CA SER A 2 -10.25 -7.19 -6.61
C SER A 2 -8.76 -7.00 -6.33
N GLU A 3 -7.95 -8.06 -6.52
CA GLU A 3 -6.50 -7.98 -6.28
C GLU A 3 -5.81 -7.04 -7.25
N LEU A 4 -6.22 -7.04 -8.52
CA LEU A 4 -5.69 -6.11 -9.51
C LEU A 4 -6.03 -4.67 -9.20
N GLN A 5 -7.24 -4.41 -8.71
CA GLN A 5 -7.63 -3.07 -8.28
C GLN A 5 -6.81 -2.60 -7.09
N ALA A 6 -6.60 -3.48 -6.11
CA ALA A 6 -5.75 -3.16 -4.96
C ALA A 6 -4.32 -2.86 -5.40
N ARG A 7 -3.76 -3.67 -6.32
CA ARG A 7 -2.42 -3.45 -6.86
C ARG A 7 -2.31 -2.10 -7.56
N GLN A 8 -3.29 -1.75 -8.39
CA GLN A 8 -3.28 -0.47 -9.11
C GLN A 8 -3.31 0.71 -8.14
N LYS A 9 -4.15 0.64 -7.12
CA LYS A 9 -4.22 1.70 -6.10
C LYS A 9 -2.92 1.82 -5.34
N LEU A 10 -2.35 0.69 -4.91
CA LEU A 10 -1.07 0.70 -4.21
C LEU A 10 0.07 1.24 -5.08
N GLU A 11 0.08 0.90 -6.36
CA GLU A 11 1.09 1.41 -7.29
C GLU A 11 1.02 2.94 -7.39
N VAL A 12 -0.17 3.49 -7.56
CA VAL A 12 -0.36 4.94 -7.63
C VAL A 12 0.11 5.61 -6.34
N LEU A 13 -0.25 5.02 -5.20
CA LEU A 13 0.11 5.57 -3.89
C LEU A 13 1.61 5.53 -3.65
N VAL A 14 2.27 4.42 -4.01
CA VAL A 14 3.73 4.31 -3.87
C VAL A 14 4.41 5.37 -4.73
N ARG A 15 3.99 5.53 -5.97
CA ARG A 15 4.56 6.54 -6.88
C ARG A 15 4.36 7.95 -6.34
N PHE A 16 3.17 8.23 -5.82
CA PHE A 16 2.88 9.54 -5.23
C PHE A 16 3.77 9.82 -4.03
N MET A 17 3.95 8.84 -3.15
CA MET A 17 4.82 9.00 -1.98
C MET A 17 6.28 9.23 -2.36
N MET A 18 6.75 8.61 -3.45
CA MET A 18 8.13 8.73 -3.89
C MET A 18 8.40 10.03 -4.65
N ALA A 19 7.44 10.50 -5.42
CA ALA A 19 7.64 11.61 -6.35
C ALA A 19 6.75 12.82 -6.11
N GLY A 20 5.84 12.77 -5.14
CA GLY A 20 4.91 13.85 -4.86
C GLY A 20 5.57 15.09 -4.26
N ASP A 21 4.96 16.23 -4.47
CA ASP A 21 5.37 17.50 -3.88
C ASP A 21 4.87 17.61 -2.44
N GLY A 22 5.53 18.47 -1.67
CA GLY A 22 5.15 18.74 -0.29
C GLY A 22 5.93 17.89 0.70
N SER A 23 5.61 18.05 1.98
CA SER A 23 6.28 17.32 3.04
C SER A 23 5.86 15.84 3.05
N PHE A 24 6.69 15.01 3.66
CA PHE A 24 6.35 13.58 3.82
C PHE A 24 5.02 13.40 4.54
N LYS A 25 4.80 14.16 5.61
CA LYS A 25 3.57 14.07 6.39
C LYS A 25 2.34 14.43 5.56
N GLN A 26 2.46 15.45 4.72
CA GLN A 26 1.38 15.86 3.83
C GLN A 26 1.08 14.78 2.79
N ARG A 27 2.11 14.23 2.17
CA ARG A 27 1.95 13.14 1.20
C ARG A 27 1.33 11.90 1.85
N LEU A 28 1.77 11.58 3.06
CA LEU A 28 1.23 10.43 3.79
C LEU A 28 -0.26 10.61 4.09
N SER A 29 -0.64 11.79 4.55
CA SER A 29 -2.04 12.10 4.84
C SER A 29 -2.90 12.00 3.58
N GLU A 30 -2.45 12.55 2.47
CA GLU A 30 -3.18 12.48 1.20
C GLU A 30 -3.29 11.04 0.70
N THR A 31 -2.20 10.26 0.82
CA THR A 31 -2.20 8.84 0.43
C THR A 31 -3.19 8.03 1.26
N TYR A 32 -3.28 8.32 2.54
CA TYR A 32 -4.14 7.59 3.45
C TYR A 32 -5.61 7.97 3.30
N ARG A 33 -5.90 9.26 3.13
CA ARG A 33 -7.26 9.82 3.21
C ARG A 33 -7.88 10.20 1.88
N HIS A 34 -7.21 9.94 0.76
CA HIS A 34 -7.77 10.28 -0.54
C HIS A 34 -9.16 9.63 -0.69
N PRO A 35 -10.19 10.41 -1.14
CA PRO A 35 -11.58 9.91 -1.14
C PRO A 35 -11.86 8.72 -2.04
N THR A 36 -11.05 8.50 -3.07
CA THR A 36 -11.25 7.36 -3.97
C THR A 36 -10.05 6.44 -4.09
N MET A 37 -8.83 6.99 -3.98
CA MET A 37 -7.59 6.25 -4.20
C MET A 37 -6.81 5.98 -2.93
N GLY A 38 -7.28 6.46 -1.77
CA GLY A 38 -6.56 6.32 -0.52
C GLY A 38 -6.50 4.89 0.00
N LEU A 39 -5.52 4.62 0.85
CA LEU A 39 -5.37 3.29 1.47
C LEU A 39 -6.63 2.86 2.21
N ARG A 40 -7.33 3.80 2.83
CA ARG A 40 -8.57 3.50 3.55
C ARG A 40 -9.69 3.04 2.62
N GLN A 41 -9.58 3.30 1.33
CA GLN A 41 -10.58 2.93 0.34
C GLN A 41 -10.35 1.54 -0.25
N ILE A 42 -9.24 0.89 0.11
CA ILE A 42 -8.97 -0.49 -0.34
C ILE A 42 -9.63 -1.45 0.65
N PRO A 43 -10.66 -2.20 0.25
CA PRO A 43 -11.25 -3.22 1.12
C PRO A 43 -10.22 -4.29 1.45
N VAL A 44 -10.16 -4.68 2.71
CA VAL A 44 -9.18 -5.70 3.17
C VAL A 44 -9.34 -7.00 2.41
N ASN A 45 -10.58 -7.38 2.08
CA ASN A 45 -10.84 -8.61 1.34
C ASN A 45 -10.42 -8.57 -0.13
N PHE A 46 -10.00 -7.40 -0.64
CA PHE A 46 -9.37 -7.31 -1.96
C PHE A 46 -7.94 -7.84 -1.96
N LEU A 47 -7.35 -7.99 -0.77
CA LEU A 47 -5.99 -8.49 -0.63
C LEU A 47 -6.01 -10.00 -0.37
N PRO A 48 -4.95 -10.71 -0.83
CA PRO A 48 -4.80 -12.13 -0.48
C PRO A 48 -4.77 -12.30 1.04
N PRO A 49 -5.31 -13.42 1.58
CA PRO A 49 -5.35 -13.63 3.03
C PRO A 49 -4.03 -13.43 3.74
N GLN A 50 -2.93 -13.83 3.11
CA GLN A 50 -1.59 -13.72 3.70
C GLN A 50 -1.10 -12.27 3.85
N LEU A 51 -1.72 -11.31 3.19
CA LEU A 51 -1.32 -9.89 3.28
C LEU A 51 -2.27 -9.05 4.12
N ARG A 52 -3.41 -9.60 4.53
CA ARG A 52 -4.44 -8.83 5.22
C ARG A 52 -3.97 -8.29 6.58
N ALA A 53 -3.28 -9.11 7.36
CA ALA A 53 -2.76 -8.68 8.65
C ALA A 53 -1.70 -7.58 8.49
N THR A 54 -0.79 -7.75 7.53
CA THR A 54 0.24 -6.76 7.23
C THR A 54 -0.39 -5.41 6.82
N PHE A 55 -1.41 -5.47 5.99
CA PHE A 55 -2.13 -4.26 5.55
C PHE A 55 -2.80 -3.55 6.72
N LYS A 56 -3.48 -4.28 7.59
CA LYS A 56 -4.12 -3.71 8.77
C LYS A 56 -3.11 -3.07 9.71
N ASP A 57 -1.98 -3.74 9.95
CA ASP A 57 -0.91 -3.22 10.80
C ASP A 57 -0.34 -1.92 10.24
N LEU A 58 -0.14 -1.87 8.92
CA LEU A 58 0.33 -0.67 8.25
C LEU A 58 -0.65 0.49 8.41
N MET A 59 -1.94 0.21 8.25
CA MET A 59 -2.98 1.22 8.41
C MET A 59 -3.02 1.78 9.83
N GLU A 60 -2.92 0.92 10.83
CA GLU A 60 -2.86 1.33 12.23
C GLU A 60 -1.62 2.18 12.51
N LYS A 61 -0.49 1.81 11.94
CA LYS A 61 0.77 2.55 12.10
C LYS A 61 0.67 3.95 11.49
N ILE A 62 0.08 4.06 10.32
CA ILE A 62 -0.15 5.37 9.69
C ILE A 62 -1.07 6.23 10.53
N ASP A 63 -2.17 5.65 11.01
CA ASP A 63 -3.15 6.34 11.82
C ASP A 63 -2.54 6.91 13.11
N ARG A 64 -1.68 6.12 13.77
CA ARG A 64 -0.98 6.56 14.98
C ARG A 64 0.03 7.68 14.72
N ASN A 65 0.71 7.62 13.58
CA ASN A 65 1.81 8.54 13.27
C ASN A 65 1.37 9.78 12.51
N GLU A 66 0.17 9.80 11.98
CA GLU A 66 -0.34 10.89 11.15
C GLU A 66 -0.42 12.20 11.92
N GLN A 67 -0.71 12.14 13.23
CA GLN A 67 -0.95 13.33 14.03
C GLN A 67 0.24 13.77 14.86
N LYS A 68 1.38 13.12 14.73
CA LYS A 68 2.57 13.48 15.50
C LYS A 68 3.79 13.55 14.60
N PRO A 69 4.84 14.31 15.03
CA PRO A 69 6.08 14.36 14.25
C PRO A 69 6.71 12.98 14.15
N MET A 70 7.23 12.66 12.97
CA MET A 70 7.93 11.40 12.74
C MET A 70 9.41 11.65 12.55
N ARG A 71 10.22 10.77 13.13
CA ARG A 71 11.66 10.76 12.92
C ARG A 71 11.95 10.22 11.52
N LYS A 72 13.12 10.52 11.00
CA LYS A 72 13.55 10.03 9.69
C LYS A 72 13.46 8.51 9.59
N ALA A 73 13.89 7.80 10.63
CA ALA A 73 13.85 6.35 10.67
C ALA A 73 12.41 5.82 10.59
N GLU A 74 11.47 6.47 11.26
CA GLU A 74 10.07 6.09 11.22
C GLU A 74 9.45 6.30 9.84
N LYS A 75 9.81 7.42 9.18
CA LYS A 75 9.36 7.70 7.80
C LYS A 75 9.86 6.64 6.84
N MET A 76 11.13 6.28 6.94
CA MET A 76 11.74 5.24 6.10
C MET A 76 11.07 3.89 6.33
N GLU A 77 10.80 3.56 7.58
CA GLU A 77 10.12 2.30 7.93
C GLU A 77 8.74 2.22 7.29
N LEU A 78 7.95 3.29 7.35
CA LEU A 78 6.63 3.33 6.73
C LEU A 78 6.71 3.17 5.21
N MET A 79 7.66 3.83 4.58
CA MET A 79 7.87 3.70 3.13
C MET A 79 8.27 2.29 2.75
N ASP A 80 9.16 1.67 3.53
CA ASP A 80 9.60 0.30 3.29
C ASP A 80 8.43 -0.67 3.42
N GLU A 81 7.59 -0.50 4.43
CA GLU A 81 6.42 -1.37 4.64
C GLU A 81 5.40 -1.22 3.51
N LEU A 82 5.13 0.01 3.06
CA LEU A 82 4.22 0.26 1.96
C LEU A 82 4.74 -0.37 0.66
N PHE A 83 6.03 -0.17 0.38
CA PHE A 83 6.67 -0.73 -0.81
C PHE A 83 6.71 -2.26 -0.75
N PHE A 84 7.01 -2.81 0.42
CA PHE A 84 7.04 -4.25 0.63
C PHE A 84 5.66 -4.88 0.39
N LEU A 85 4.61 -4.25 0.90
CA LEU A 85 3.25 -4.72 0.68
C LEU A 85 2.90 -4.73 -0.82
N TYR A 86 3.22 -3.65 -1.51
CA TYR A 86 3.00 -3.56 -2.95
C TYR A 86 3.75 -4.66 -3.71
N LYS A 87 5.02 -4.84 -3.40
CA LYS A 87 5.86 -5.86 -4.04
C LYS A 87 5.32 -7.26 -3.82
N ARG A 88 4.91 -7.58 -2.61
CA ARG A 88 4.36 -8.89 -2.31
C ARG A 88 3.06 -9.15 -3.06
N LEU A 89 2.18 -8.17 -3.11
CA LEU A 89 0.93 -8.29 -3.86
C LEU A 89 1.22 -8.50 -5.35
N ASP A 90 2.14 -7.72 -5.91
CA ASP A 90 2.53 -7.85 -7.30
C ASP A 90 3.06 -9.26 -7.61
N MET A 91 3.92 -9.80 -6.76
CA MET A 91 4.44 -11.15 -6.92
C MET A 91 3.36 -12.22 -6.86
N ILE A 92 2.39 -12.07 -5.98
CA ILE A 92 1.28 -13.04 -5.86
C ILE A 92 0.44 -13.03 -7.14
N ILE A 93 0.14 -11.85 -7.65
CA ILE A 93 -0.63 -11.70 -8.89
C ILE A 93 0.13 -12.31 -10.07
N LEU A 94 1.43 -12.04 -10.19
CA LEU A 94 2.26 -12.59 -11.25
C LEU A 94 2.33 -14.11 -11.20
N ARG A 95 2.39 -14.69 -10.00
CA ARG A 95 2.36 -16.15 -9.84
C ARG A 95 1.05 -16.74 -10.33
N LYS A 96 -0.07 -16.12 -10.00
CA LYS A 96 -1.38 -16.57 -10.47
C LYS A 96 -1.50 -16.52 -11.99
N GLU A 97 -1.04 -15.43 -12.58
CA GLU A 97 -1.00 -15.30 -14.04
C GLU A 97 -0.09 -16.35 -14.68
N GLY A 98 1.08 -16.58 -14.09
CA GLY A 98 2.01 -17.61 -14.55
C GLY A 98 1.42 -19.00 -14.45
N ASP A 99 0.75 -19.34 -13.37
CA ASP A 99 0.09 -20.63 -13.19
C ASP A 99 -1.01 -20.85 -14.22
N ILE A 100 -1.81 -19.82 -14.48
CA ILE A 100 -2.85 -19.88 -15.49
C ILE A 100 -2.24 -20.11 -16.88
N ALA A 101 -1.17 -19.42 -17.21
CA ALA A 101 -0.47 -19.58 -18.49
C ALA A 101 0.14 -20.97 -18.61
N SER A 102 0.67 -21.54 -17.52
CA SER A 102 1.27 -22.87 -17.51
C SER A 102 0.26 -23.98 -17.72
N ASN A 103 -0.98 -23.76 -17.38
CA ASN A 103 -2.05 -24.76 -17.47
C ASN A 103 -2.75 -24.77 -18.83
N ARG A 104 -2.29 -23.98 -19.76
CA ARG A 104 -2.77 -23.99 -21.13
C ARG A 104 -1.85 -24.86 -22.00
#